data_1cbca5c8a18189fd34fd330252f13c9b
#
_entry.id   1cbca5c8a18189fd34fd330252f13c9b
#
_cell.length_a   1.000
_cell.length_b   1.000
_cell.length_c   1.000
_cell.angle_alpha   90.00
_cell.angle_beta   90.00
_cell.angle_gamma   90.00
#
_symmetry.space_group_name_H-M   'P 1'
#
loop_
_entity.id
_entity.type
_entity.pdbx_description
1 polymer ?
#
loop_
_entity_poly.entity_id
_entity_poly.type
_entity_poly.pdbx_seq_one_letter_code
_entity_poly.pdbx_strand_id
1 'polypeptide(L)'
;LGDVYKRQVFDNDAAYAKTLPVIWLGNLAGTSLIALAEKCTRLVSLSARAQGICELKLSEPLFGAFILAVFCNVMIYIGVEGYRSNPHELGKYLALFFGVCVFILCGFEHCVANMYYFTMGGAWSGRAVLYLLVMTIGNAAGGVIGPLARKVLSR
;
A
#
# COMPACT_ATOMS: atom_id res chain seq x y z
N LEU A 1 -8.97 -1.37 4.14
CA LEU A 1 -7.78 -0.56 4.49
C LEU A 1 -7.78 0.83 3.84
N GLY A 2 -8.08 0.94 2.55
CA GLY A 2 -8.17 2.24 1.86
C GLY A 2 -9.23 3.17 2.44
N ASP A 3 -10.24 2.63 3.10
CA ASP A 3 -11.35 3.35 3.68
C ASP A 3 -11.01 4.06 4.99
N VAL A 4 -10.18 3.42 5.79
CA VAL A 4 -9.72 3.93 7.07
C VAL A 4 -8.93 5.22 6.89
N TYR A 5 -8.10 5.33 5.83
CA TYR A 5 -7.25 6.50 5.61
C TYR A 5 -7.98 7.74 5.07
N LYS A 6 -9.14 7.61 4.45
CA LYS A 6 -9.75 8.67 3.67
C LYS A 6 -10.75 9.56 4.36
N ARG A 7 -11.67 8.95 5.08
CA ARG A 7 -12.61 9.70 5.91
C ARG A 7 -11.92 10.20 7.17
N GLN A 8 -10.94 9.42 7.64
CA GLN A 8 -10.36 9.62 8.95
C GLN A 8 -9.37 10.77 9.04
N VAL A 9 -8.65 11.13 7.95
CA VAL A 9 -7.75 12.31 7.96
C VAL A 9 -8.52 13.63 8.03
N PHE A 10 -9.74 13.69 7.46
CA PHE A 10 -10.55 14.92 7.45
C PHE A 10 -11.71 14.92 8.44
N ASP A 11 -12.13 13.74 8.93
CA ASP A 11 -13.31 13.56 9.77
C ASP A 11 -12.99 13.10 11.19
N ASN A 12 -11.71 12.85 11.54
CA ASN A 12 -11.30 12.36 12.85
C ASN A 12 -10.34 13.28 13.61
N ASP A 13 -10.44 13.18 14.93
CA ASP A 13 -9.59 13.84 15.92
C ASP A 13 -8.12 13.43 15.83
N ALA A 14 -7.24 14.31 16.34
CA ALA A 14 -5.81 14.04 16.53
C ALA A 14 -5.52 12.72 17.30
N ALA A 15 -6.49 12.23 18.07
CA ALA A 15 -6.40 10.93 18.74
C ALA A 15 -6.26 9.76 17.75
N TYR A 16 -6.89 9.84 16.58
CA TYR A 16 -6.77 8.81 15.55
C TYR A 16 -5.36 8.73 14.96
N ALA A 17 -4.67 9.85 14.81
CA ALA A 17 -3.30 9.87 14.32
C ALA A 17 -2.35 8.99 15.17
N LYS A 18 -2.64 8.84 16.46
CA LYS A 18 -1.89 7.97 17.39
C LYS A 18 -2.11 6.47 17.11
N THR A 19 -3.20 6.10 16.47
CA THR A 19 -3.49 4.69 16.13
C THR A 19 -2.77 4.24 14.85
N LEU A 20 -2.39 5.16 13.96
CA LEU A 20 -1.72 4.84 12.70
C LEU A 20 -0.41 4.06 12.86
N PRO A 21 0.52 4.44 13.77
CA PRO A 21 1.72 3.65 14.02
C PRO A 21 1.42 2.24 14.53
N VAL A 22 0.39 2.08 15.37
CA VAL A 22 -0.03 0.77 15.89
C VAL A 22 -0.55 -0.11 14.76
N ILE A 23 -1.39 0.43 13.88
CA ILE A 23 -1.90 -0.27 12.69
C ILE A 23 -0.74 -0.64 11.76
N TRP A 24 0.19 0.28 11.52
CA TRP A 24 1.36 0.05 10.68
C TRP A 24 2.25 -1.07 11.24
N LEU A 25 2.56 -1.06 12.53
CA LEU A 25 3.31 -2.12 13.22
C LEU A 25 2.54 -3.45 13.22
N GLY A 26 1.23 -3.42 13.39
CA GLY A 26 0.38 -4.61 13.27
C GLY A 26 0.43 -5.24 11.88
N ASN A 27 0.41 -4.42 10.83
CA ASN A 27 0.59 -4.89 9.44
C ASN A 27 2.00 -5.48 9.24
N LEU A 28 3.04 -4.83 9.76
CA LEU A 28 4.40 -5.35 9.69
C LEU A 28 4.52 -6.72 10.39
N ALA A 29 4.02 -6.83 11.60
CA ALA A 29 4.05 -8.09 12.35
C ALA A 29 3.24 -9.19 11.64
N GLY A 30 2.02 -8.88 11.19
CA GLY A 30 1.14 -9.84 10.52
C GLY A 30 1.69 -10.34 9.19
N THR A 31 2.16 -9.44 8.32
CA THR A 31 2.74 -9.84 7.03
C THR A 31 4.05 -10.59 7.20
N SER A 32 4.88 -10.21 8.18
CA SER A 32 6.12 -10.92 8.49
C SER A 32 5.84 -12.32 9.04
N LEU A 33 4.85 -12.47 9.92
CA LEU A 33 4.45 -13.77 10.45
C LEU A 33 3.97 -14.71 9.34
N ILE A 34 3.13 -14.22 8.43
CA ILE A 34 2.65 -15.00 7.28
C ILE A 34 3.83 -15.42 6.39
N ALA A 35 4.72 -14.48 6.03
CA ALA A 35 5.87 -14.79 5.19
C ALA A 35 6.80 -15.83 5.85
N LEU A 36 7.02 -15.75 7.16
CA LEU A 36 7.81 -16.73 7.90
C LEU A 36 7.12 -18.11 7.97
N ALA A 37 5.80 -18.13 8.19
CA ALA A 37 5.04 -19.37 8.19
C ALA A 37 5.08 -20.03 6.80
N GLU A 38 4.96 -19.28 5.71
CA GLU A 38 5.07 -19.79 4.35
C GLU A 38 6.45 -20.36 4.05
N LYS A 39 7.53 -19.77 4.58
CA LYS A 39 8.90 -20.33 4.47
C LYS A 39 9.04 -21.71 5.12
N CYS A 40 8.20 -22.06 6.07
CA CYS A 40 8.16 -23.39 6.67
C CYS A 40 7.39 -24.40 5.82
N THR A 41 6.90 -24.02 4.66
CA THR A 41 6.12 -24.86 3.74
C THR A 41 6.81 -24.98 2.37
N ARG A 42 6.16 -25.71 1.44
CA ARG A 42 6.63 -25.77 0.03
C ARG A 42 6.68 -24.39 -0.65
N LEU A 43 6.02 -23.38 -0.10
CA LEU A 43 6.02 -22.01 -0.62
C LEU A 43 7.36 -21.29 -0.40
N VAL A 44 8.30 -21.90 0.33
CA VAL A 44 9.68 -21.39 0.43
C VAL A 44 10.33 -21.18 -0.96
N SER A 45 9.90 -21.92 -1.96
CA SER A 45 10.35 -21.72 -3.36
C SER A 45 10.07 -20.32 -3.91
N LEU A 46 9.10 -19.59 -3.34
CA LEU A 46 8.79 -18.21 -3.71
C LEU A 46 9.83 -17.20 -3.18
N SER A 47 10.69 -17.59 -2.23
CA SER A 47 11.68 -16.67 -1.64
C SER A 47 12.64 -16.10 -2.68
N ALA A 48 13.12 -16.90 -3.62
CA ALA A 48 14.01 -16.43 -4.69
C ALA A 48 13.32 -15.39 -5.60
N ARG A 49 12.05 -15.62 -5.93
CA ARG A 49 11.25 -14.65 -6.70
C ARG A 49 11.01 -13.37 -5.92
N ALA A 50 10.67 -13.49 -4.64
CA ALA A 50 10.49 -12.33 -3.75
C ALA A 50 11.79 -11.54 -3.61
N GLN A 51 12.94 -12.19 -3.52
CA GLN A 51 14.25 -11.55 -3.49
C GLN A 51 14.50 -10.74 -4.76
N GLY A 52 14.28 -11.28 -5.95
CA GLY A 52 14.45 -10.57 -7.21
C GLY A 52 13.53 -9.33 -7.30
N ILE A 53 12.29 -9.44 -6.78
CA ILE A 53 11.38 -8.29 -6.69
C ILE A 53 11.95 -7.24 -5.72
N CYS A 54 12.51 -7.63 -4.58
CA CYS A 54 13.12 -6.71 -3.63
C CYS A 54 14.33 -5.98 -4.22
N GLU A 55 15.19 -6.69 -4.95
CA GLU A 55 16.36 -6.10 -5.63
C GLU A 55 15.92 -5.03 -6.63
N LEU A 56 14.90 -5.31 -7.45
CA LEU A 56 14.34 -4.34 -8.39
C LEU A 56 13.81 -3.10 -7.65
N LYS A 57 13.00 -3.30 -6.61
CA LYS A 57 12.41 -2.22 -5.82
C LYS A 57 13.45 -1.36 -5.10
N LEU A 58 14.48 -1.99 -4.55
CA LEU A 58 15.57 -1.30 -3.86
C LEU A 58 16.58 -0.65 -4.81
N SER A 59 16.56 -0.98 -6.10
CA SER A 59 17.37 -0.29 -7.12
C SER A 59 16.73 1.00 -7.65
N GLU A 60 15.42 1.17 -7.47
CA GLU A 60 14.70 2.39 -7.86
C GLU A 60 15.25 3.62 -7.10
N PRO A 61 15.40 4.79 -7.73
CA PRO A 61 15.70 6.03 -6.98
C PRO A 61 14.62 6.30 -5.91
N LEU A 62 15.04 6.81 -4.74
CA LEU A 62 14.11 7.07 -3.61
C LEU A 62 12.90 7.93 -4.01
N PHE A 63 13.13 8.94 -4.87
CA PHE A 63 12.05 9.78 -5.37
C PHE A 63 11.11 9.00 -6.29
N GLY A 64 11.64 8.11 -7.14
CA GLY A 64 10.84 7.19 -7.96
C GLY A 64 9.96 6.29 -7.09
N ALA A 65 10.54 5.65 -6.07
CA ALA A 65 9.81 4.83 -5.11
C ALA A 65 8.70 5.61 -4.39
N PHE A 66 8.95 6.87 -4.01
CA PHE A 66 7.92 7.76 -3.46
C PHE A 66 6.77 7.99 -4.44
N ILE A 67 7.07 8.35 -5.70
CA ILE A 67 6.03 8.61 -6.73
C ILE A 67 5.21 7.35 -7.02
N LEU A 68 5.85 6.19 -7.16
CA LEU A 68 5.17 4.91 -7.35
C LEU A 68 4.24 4.59 -6.16
N ALA A 69 4.64 4.94 -4.94
CA ALA A 69 3.82 4.80 -3.75
C ALA A 69 2.62 5.76 -3.75
N VAL A 70 2.79 7.00 -4.20
CA VAL A 70 1.68 7.95 -4.38
C VAL A 70 0.66 7.39 -5.36
N PHE A 71 1.10 6.92 -6.54
CA PHE A 71 0.20 6.35 -7.55
C PHE A 71 -0.52 5.10 -7.03
N CYS A 72 0.14 4.25 -6.26
CA CYS A 72 -0.49 3.09 -5.64
C CYS A 72 -1.75 3.49 -4.87
N ASN A 73 -1.64 4.45 -3.96
CA ASN A 73 -2.79 4.85 -3.14
C ASN A 73 -3.80 5.73 -3.87
N VAL A 74 -3.41 6.42 -4.94
CA VAL A 74 -4.38 7.03 -5.87
C VAL A 74 -5.26 5.95 -6.52
N MET A 75 -4.68 4.83 -6.98
CA MET A 75 -5.45 3.71 -7.56
C MET A 75 -6.34 3.04 -6.52
N ILE A 76 -5.85 2.82 -5.30
CA ILE A 76 -6.67 2.32 -4.19
C ILE A 76 -7.83 3.28 -3.91
N TYR A 77 -7.57 4.60 -3.92
CA TYR A 77 -8.63 5.59 -3.78
C TYR A 77 -9.69 5.44 -4.87
N ILE A 78 -9.32 5.43 -6.12
CA ILE A 78 -10.24 5.29 -7.25
C ILE A 78 -11.08 4.01 -7.10
N GLY A 79 -10.44 2.88 -6.77
CA GLY A 79 -11.12 1.61 -6.59
C GLY A 79 -12.16 1.63 -5.46
N VAL A 80 -11.76 2.12 -4.29
CA VAL A 80 -12.63 2.13 -3.11
C VAL A 80 -13.74 3.18 -3.24
N GLU A 81 -13.45 4.37 -3.74
CA GLU A 81 -14.48 5.39 -3.96
C GLU A 81 -15.44 4.96 -5.07
N GLY A 82 -14.93 4.35 -6.13
CA GLY A 82 -15.77 3.77 -7.17
C GLY A 82 -16.67 2.64 -6.64
N TYR A 83 -16.18 1.80 -5.72
CA TYR A 83 -17.02 0.80 -5.05
C TYR A 83 -18.14 1.44 -4.23
N ARG A 84 -17.87 2.55 -3.54
CA ARG A 84 -18.82 3.18 -2.62
C ARG A 84 -19.87 4.05 -3.34
N SER A 85 -19.43 4.81 -4.34
CA SER A 85 -20.24 5.82 -4.97
C SER A 85 -20.95 5.35 -6.24
N ASN A 86 -20.59 4.19 -6.78
CA ASN A 86 -21.21 3.66 -8.00
C ASN A 86 -22.64 3.18 -7.72
N PRO A 87 -23.66 3.65 -8.45
CA PRO A 87 -25.04 3.20 -8.29
C PRO A 87 -25.27 1.77 -8.81
N HIS A 88 -24.41 1.26 -9.69
CA HIS A 88 -24.53 -0.05 -10.29
C HIS A 88 -23.67 -1.09 -9.56
N GLU A 89 -24.26 -2.21 -9.13
CA GLU A 89 -23.58 -3.26 -8.39
C GLU A 89 -22.35 -3.80 -9.13
N LEU A 90 -22.47 -4.13 -10.41
CA LEU A 90 -21.34 -4.60 -11.21
C LEU A 90 -20.23 -3.53 -11.27
N GLY A 91 -20.59 -2.26 -11.41
CA GLY A 91 -19.64 -1.15 -11.46
C GLY A 91 -18.83 -1.00 -10.16
N LYS A 92 -19.43 -1.29 -9.00
CA LYS A 92 -18.72 -1.30 -7.72
C LYS A 92 -17.56 -2.31 -7.70
N TYR A 93 -17.85 -3.55 -8.07
CA TYR A 93 -16.84 -4.61 -8.08
C TYR A 93 -15.77 -4.39 -9.15
N LEU A 94 -16.16 -3.91 -10.35
CA LEU A 94 -15.21 -3.58 -11.40
C LEU A 94 -14.26 -2.45 -10.99
N ALA A 95 -14.76 -1.40 -10.35
CA ALA A 95 -13.93 -0.30 -9.86
C ALA A 95 -12.86 -0.80 -8.87
N LEU A 96 -13.27 -1.63 -7.90
CA LEU A 96 -12.34 -2.20 -6.93
C LEU A 96 -11.33 -3.15 -7.60
N PHE A 97 -11.81 -4.04 -8.47
CA PHE A 97 -10.97 -5.00 -9.19
C PHE A 97 -9.91 -4.30 -10.04
N PHE A 98 -10.33 -3.36 -10.90
CA PHE A 98 -9.38 -2.65 -11.77
C PHE A 98 -8.45 -1.74 -10.98
N GLY A 99 -8.91 -1.07 -9.92
CA GLY A 99 -8.05 -0.27 -9.05
C GLY A 99 -6.90 -1.10 -8.47
N VAL A 100 -7.20 -2.32 -8.00
CA VAL A 100 -6.19 -3.24 -7.47
C VAL A 100 -5.32 -3.82 -8.59
N CYS A 101 -5.91 -4.29 -9.69
CA CYS A 101 -5.15 -4.87 -10.81
C CYS A 101 -4.16 -3.87 -11.40
N VAL A 102 -4.56 -2.62 -11.60
CA VAL A 102 -3.69 -1.60 -12.19
C VAL A 102 -2.47 -1.36 -11.30
N PHE A 103 -2.63 -1.16 -9.99
CA PHE A 103 -1.45 -0.90 -9.14
C PHE A 103 -0.50 -2.10 -9.07
N ILE A 104 -1.02 -3.35 -9.11
CA ILE A 104 -0.19 -4.56 -9.12
C ILE A 104 0.56 -4.70 -10.44
N LEU A 105 -0.14 -4.57 -11.57
CA LEU A 105 0.44 -4.75 -12.91
C LEU A 105 1.44 -3.66 -13.28
N CYS A 106 1.20 -2.42 -12.82
CA CYS A 106 2.13 -1.31 -13.00
C CYS A 106 3.33 -1.36 -12.05
N GLY A 107 3.36 -2.30 -11.10
CA GLY A 107 4.46 -2.40 -10.13
C GLY A 107 4.52 -1.23 -9.15
N PHE A 108 3.38 -0.58 -8.85
CA PHE A 108 3.34 0.52 -7.89
C PHE A 108 3.69 0.05 -6.48
N GLU A 109 4.22 0.97 -5.66
CA GLU A 109 4.78 0.64 -4.36
C GLU A 109 3.74 0.72 -3.25
N HIS A 110 3.39 -0.46 -2.69
CA HIS A 110 2.49 -0.59 -1.55
C HIS A 110 3.27 -0.99 -0.31
N CYS A 111 3.33 -0.12 0.71
CA CYS A 111 4.18 -0.33 1.88
C CYS A 111 3.89 -1.65 2.60
N VAL A 112 2.63 -2.03 2.79
CA VAL A 112 2.26 -3.30 3.47
C VAL A 112 2.64 -4.52 2.64
N ALA A 113 2.48 -4.49 1.31
CA ALA A 113 2.94 -5.56 0.45
C ALA A 113 4.48 -5.70 0.50
N ASN A 114 5.20 -4.58 0.58
CA ASN A 114 6.65 -4.58 0.68
C ASN A 114 7.17 -5.14 2.02
N MET A 115 6.42 -4.98 3.11
CA MET A 115 6.73 -5.66 4.39
C MET A 115 6.77 -7.19 4.20
N TYR A 116 5.79 -7.74 3.48
CA TYR A 116 5.77 -9.16 3.13
C TYR A 116 6.95 -9.53 2.23
N TYR A 117 7.18 -8.80 1.12
CA TYR A 117 8.27 -9.11 0.18
C TYR A 117 9.64 -9.05 0.84
N PHE A 118 9.92 -8.04 1.67
CA PHE A 118 11.20 -7.93 2.36
C PHE A 118 11.44 -9.09 3.34
N THR A 119 10.38 -9.57 4.00
CA THR A 119 10.47 -10.75 4.88
C THR A 119 10.60 -12.03 4.08
N MET A 120 9.81 -12.24 3.06
CA MET A 120 9.83 -13.44 2.23
C MET A 120 11.14 -13.57 1.45
N GLY A 121 11.63 -12.48 0.87
CA GLY A 121 12.90 -12.40 0.14
C GLY A 121 14.13 -12.31 1.03
N GLY A 122 13.99 -12.13 2.36
CA GLY A 122 15.12 -11.95 3.27
C GLY A 122 15.92 -10.66 3.01
N ALA A 123 15.28 -9.63 2.49
CA ALA A 123 15.92 -8.40 2.00
C ALA A 123 15.98 -7.28 3.04
N TRP A 124 15.68 -7.56 4.30
CA TRP A 124 15.74 -6.57 5.36
C TRP A 124 17.15 -6.01 5.53
N SER A 125 17.25 -4.69 5.44
CA SER A 125 18.50 -3.91 5.59
C SER A 125 18.14 -2.49 6.00
N GLY A 126 19.13 -1.68 6.39
CA GLY A 126 18.89 -0.25 6.65
C GLY A 126 18.29 0.47 5.42
N ARG A 127 18.71 0.06 4.20
CA ARG A 127 18.14 0.58 2.94
C ARG A 127 16.67 0.16 2.79
N ALA A 128 16.32 -1.09 3.04
CA ALA A 128 14.95 -1.57 2.97
C ALA A 128 14.01 -0.84 3.95
N VAL A 129 14.47 -0.57 5.16
CA VAL A 129 13.72 0.23 6.14
C VAL A 129 13.50 1.65 5.65
N LEU A 130 14.53 2.31 5.12
CA LEU A 130 14.42 3.66 4.54
C LEU A 130 13.39 3.69 3.41
N TYR A 131 13.47 2.72 2.47
CA TYR A 131 12.53 2.61 1.37
C TYR A 131 11.11 2.38 1.85
N LEU A 132 10.91 1.52 2.84
CA LEU A 132 9.60 1.26 3.43
C LEU A 132 8.99 2.52 4.04
N LEU A 133 9.78 3.35 4.73
CA LEU A 133 9.33 4.63 5.28
C LEU A 133 8.94 5.63 4.17
N VAL A 134 9.77 5.75 3.13
CA VAL A 134 9.49 6.62 1.97
C VAL A 134 8.21 6.18 1.26
N MET A 135 8.03 4.88 1.03
CA MET A 135 6.81 4.32 0.44
C MET A 135 5.58 4.54 1.34
N THR A 136 5.74 4.44 2.66
CA THR A 136 4.66 4.72 3.62
C THR A 136 4.19 6.18 3.51
N ILE A 137 5.13 7.12 3.44
CA ILE A 137 4.81 8.54 3.25
C ILE A 137 4.16 8.78 1.89
N GLY A 138 4.68 8.16 0.83
CA GLY A 138 4.09 8.23 -0.51
C GLY A 138 2.66 7.67 -0.56
N ASN A 139 2.42 6.51 0.05
CA ASN A 139 1.07 5.94 0.16
C ASN A 139 0.13 6.88 0.94
N ALA A 140 0.59 7.48 2.05
CA ALA A 140 -0.20 8.44 2.80
C ALA A 140 -0.55 9.68 1.94
N ALA A 141 0.42 10.24 1.23
CA ALA A 141 0.21 11.37 0.32
C ALA A 141 -0.80 11.02 -0.79
N GLY A 142 -0.64 9.87 -1.46
CA GLY A 142 -1.57 9.41 -2.50
C GLY A 142 -3.00 9.22 -1.98
N GLY A 143 -3.13 8.71 -0.76
CA GLY A 143 -4.44 8.53 -0.10
C GLY A 143 -5.17 9.84 0.22
N VAL A 144 -4.46 10.95 0.34
CA VAL A 144 -5.03 12.28 0.65
C VAL A 144 -5.40 13.06 -0.62
N ILE A 145 -4.71 12.84 -1.74
CA ILE A 145 -4.93 13.59 -3.01
C ILE A 145 -6.38 13.52 -3.47
N GLY A 146 -6.96 12.34 -3.52
CA GLY A 146 -8.34 12.15 -4.01
C GLY A 146 -9.39 12.87 -3.15
N PRO A 147 -9.43 12.67 -1.82
CA PRO A 147 -10.32 13.41 -0.94
C PRO A 147 -10.14 14.93 -1.01
N LEU A 148 -8.90 15.41 -1.15
CA LEU A 148 -8.60 16.83 -1.29
C LEU A 148 -9.15 17.41 -2.60
N ALA A 149 -8.90 16.73 -3.72
CA ALA A 149 -9.43 17.12 -5.03
C ALA A 149 -10.96 17.20 -4.99
N ARG A 150 -11.63 16.21 -4.41
CA ARG A 150 -13.09 16.21 -4.26
C ARG A 150 -13.58 17.40 -3.43
N LYS A 151 -12.91 17.71 -2.31
CA LYS A 151 -13.27 18.84 -1.45
C LYS A 151 -13.13 20.19 -2.17
N VAL A 152 -12.14 20.33 -3.06
CA VAL A 152 -11.93 21.55 -3.86
C VAL A 152 -13.00 21.68 -4.95
N LEU A 153 -13.34 20.57 -5.63
CA LEU A 153 -14.32 20.55 -6.72
C LEU A 153 -15.78 20.64 -6.25
N SER A 154 -16.05 20.36 -4.98
CA SER A 154 -17.41 20.46 -4.39
C SER A 154 -17.72 21.82 -3.78
N ARG A 155 -16.82 22.81 -3.89
CA ARG A 155 -17.01 24.21 -3.52
C ARG A 155 -17.41 25.02 -4.73
#